data_f84a075ac5e87248be8835c6857e5987
#
_entry.id   f84a075ac5e87248be8835c6857e5987
#
_cell.length_a   1.000
_cell.length_b   1.000
_cell.length_c   1.000
_cell.angle_alpha   90.00
_cell.angle_beta   90.00
_cell.angle_gamma   90.00
#
_symmetry.space_group_name_H-M   'P 1'
#
loop_
_entity.id
_entity.type
_entity.pdbx_description
1 polymer ?
#
loop_
_entity_poly.entity_id
_entity_poly.type
_entity_poly.pdbx_seq_one_letter_code
_entity_poly.pdbx_strand_id
1 'polypeptide(L)'
;LKGHGTSPRDLMEAKWQDWNESVNRGYVIMKNSVRKFAICGFSTGAGLTLLQAEQKGEKYSALISIAAPLRLQDIRAYLSGAVNIFNTILEKLNLKKSTVDFIPNAPENPDINYSRNPVHGINELNKLMKIVEPNLSSIKIPSLIIQAKGDPVVNPKSAIEIYKGISS
;
A
#
# COMPACT_ATOMS: atom_id res chain seq x y z
N LEU A 1 3.78 4.58 -9.14
CA LEU A 1 4.49 4.58 -7.85
C LEU A 1 5.92 4.10 -8.06
N LYS A 2 6.88 4.61 -7.26
CA LYS A 2 8.28 4.15 -7.34
C LYS A 2 8.36 2.63 -7.18
N GLY A 3 9.09 1.95 -8.07
CA GLY A 3 9.25 0.51 -8.07
C GLY A 3 8.06 -0.31 -8.62
N HIS A 4 6.95 0.33 -9.01
CA HIS A 4 5.82 -0.34 -9.65
C HIS A 4 5.91 -0.18 -11.17
N GLY A 5 5.80 -1.29 -11.92
CA GLY A 5 5.92 -1.30 -13.37
C GLY A 5 7.36 -1.18 -13.90
N THR A 6 8.36 -1.40 -13.04
CA THR A 6 9.79 -1.37 -13.39
C THR A 6 10.44 -2.73 -13.13
N SER A 7 10.81 -3.01 -11.86
CA SER A 7 11.35 -4.33 -11.49
C SER A 7 11.09 -4.64 -10.01
N PRO A 8 11.09 -5.93 -9.59
CA PRO A 8 11.06 -6.31 -8.18
C PRO A 8 12.23 -5.73 -7.36
N ARG A 9 13.39 -5.50 -7.99
CA ARG A 9 14.55 -4.89 -7.31
C ARG A 9 14.33 -3.42 -7.03
N ASP A 10 13.76 -2.67 -7.99
CA ASP A 10 13.43 -1.25 -7.77
C ASP A 10 12.38 -1.10 -6.65
N LEU A 11 11.43 -2.05 -6.59
CA LEU A 11 10.44 -2.07 -5.51
C LEU A 11 11.08 -2.39 -4.15
N MET A 12 12.13 -3.21 -4.12
CA MET A 12 12.88 -3.52 -2.89
C MET A 12 13.57 -2.27 -2.30
N GLU A 13 13.94 -1.29 -3.12
CA GLU A 13 14.57 -0.05 -2.68
C GLU A 13 13.58 1.05 -2.29
N ALA A 14 12.30 0.87 -2.64
CA ALA A 14 11.26 1.85 -2.39
C ALA A 14 10.75 1.79 -0.93
N LYS A 15 10.50 2.96 -0.36
CA LYS A 15 9.83 3.13 0.94
C LYS A 15 8.40 3.63 0.71
N TRP A 16 7.52 3.43 1.68
CA TRP A 16 6.14 3.93 1.59
C TRP A 16 6.09 5.46 1.41
N GLN A 17 7.07 6.20 1.92
CA GLN A 17 7.18 7.66 1.72
C GLN A 17 7.42 8.01 0.25
N ASP A 18 8.21 7.21 -0.48
CA ASP A 18 8.43 7.41 -1.92
C ASP A 18 7.14 7.23 -2.71
N TRP A 19 6.30 6.27 -2.29
CA TRP A 19 4.99 6.06 -2.89
C TRP A 19 4.05 7.24 -2.61
N ASN A 20 4.01 7.70 -1.35
CA ASN A 20 3.23 8.86 -0.97
C ASN A 20 3.67 10.13 -1.71
N GLU A 21 4.97 10.32 -1.91
CA GLU A 21 5.52 11.43 -2.69
C GLU A 21 5.09 11.36 -4.17
N SER A 22 5.01 10.15 -4.74
CA SER A 22 4.47 9.99 -6.10
C SER A 22 3.01 10.46 -6.20
N VAL A 23 2.18 10.17 -5.19
CA VAL A 23 0.79 10.65 -5.11
C VAL A 23 0.74 12.16 -4.90
N ASN A 24 1.60 12.72 -4.06
CA ASN A 24 1.70 14.16 -3.82
C ASN A 24 2.01 14.94 -5.10
N ARG A 25 2.90 14.43 -5.95
CA ARG A 25 3.18 15.04 -7.27
C ARG A 25 1.95 15.06 -8.15
N GLY A 26 1.22 13.95 -8.23
CA GLY A 26 -0.07 13.90 -8.94
C GLY A 26 -1.08 14.91 -8.39
N TYR A 27 -1.19 15.02 -7.06
CA TYR A 27 -2.03 16.02 -6.41
C TYR A 27 -1.66 17.46 -6.84
N VAL A 28 -0.36 17.81 -6.84
CA VAL A 28 0.09 19.16 -7.23
C VAL A 28 -0.28 19.48 -8.67
N ILE A 29 -0.18 18.52 -9.58
CA ILE A 29 -0.61 18.70 -10.97
C ILE A 29 -2.12 18.91 -11.04
N MET A 30 -2.90 18.04 -10.43
CA MET A 30 -4.36 18.07 -10.50
C MET A 30 -4.98 19.33 -9.89
N LYS A 31 -4.50 19.76 -8.72
CA LYS A 31 -5.03 20.97 -8.04
C LYS A 31 -4.89 22.25 -8.86
N ASN A 32 -3.93 22.29 -9.80
CA ASN A 32 -3.72 23.44 -10.67
C ASN A 32 -4.48 23.33 -12.01
N SER A 33 -5.00 22.12 -12.33
CA SER A 33 -5.64 21.83 -13.61
C SER A 33 -7.16 21.79 -13.53
N VAL A 34 -7.73 21.46 -12.37
CA VAL A 34 -9.18 21.29 -12.20
C VAL A 34 -9.67 21.87 -10.87
N ARG A 35 -10.96 22.25 -10.82
CA ARG A 35 -11.56 22.84 -9.62
C ARG A 35 -11.84 21.79 -8.52
N LYS A 36 -12.24 20.60 -8.92
CA LYS A 36 -12.60 19.47 -8.02
C LYS A 36 -12.11 18.17 -8.60
N PHE A 37 -11.64 17.28 -7.78
CA PHE A 37 -11.26 15.93 -8.18
C PHE A 37 -11.38 14.94 -7.01
N ALA A 38 -11.69 13.72 -7.33
CA ALA A 38 -11.66 12.60 -6.39
C ALA A 38 -10.29 11.92 -6.43
N ILE A 39 -9.93 11.27 -5.32
CA ILE A 39 -8.76 10.40 -5.28
C ILE A 39 -9.21 8.94 -5.35
N CYS A 40 -8.60 8.17 -6.24
CA CYS A 40 -8.89 6.74 -6.42
C CYS A 40 -7.61 5.93 -6.35
N GLY A 41 -7.65 4.80 -5.66
CA GLY A 41 -6.53 3.89 -5.57
C GLY A 41 -6.93 2.43 -5.49
N PHE A 42 -6.03 1.57 -6.00
CA PHE A 42 -6.15 0.12 -5.97
C PHE A 42 -5.00 -0.50 -5.17
N SER A 43 -5.29 -1.48 -4.31
CA SER A 43 -4.31 -2.21 -3.52
C SER A 43 -3.40 -1.27 -2.71
N THR A 44 -2.09 -1.27 -2.91
CA THR A 44 -1.15 -0.29 -2.28
C THR A 44 -1.60 1.15 -2.53
N GLY A 45 -2.08 1.45 -3.74
CA GLY A 45 -2.65 2.76 -4.08
C GLY A 45 -3.87 3.11 -3.25
N ALA A 46 -4.72 2.13 -2.89
CA ALA A 46 -5.87 2.35 -2.02
C ALA A 46 -5.44 2.73 -0.59
N GLY A 47 -4.38 2.09 -0.07
CA GLY A 47 -3.78 2.50 1.20
C GLY A 47 -3.25 3.93 1.17
N LEU A 48 -2.62 4.32 0.07
CA LEU A 48 -2.15 5.69 -0.12
C LEU A 48 -3.28 6.70 -0.26
N THR A 49 -4.42 6.33 -0.88
CA THR A 49 -5.59 7.23 -0.95
C THR A 49 -6.21 7.47 0.43
N LEU A 50 -6.24 6.45 1.29
CA LEU A 50 -6.65 6.61 2.68
C LEU A 50 -5.72 7.59 3.41
N LEU A 51 -4.39 7.38 3.33
CA LEU A 51 -3.41 8.29 3.93
C LEU A 51 -3.57 9.75 3.42
N GLN A 52 -3.78 9.93 2.13
CA GLN A 52 -4.00 11.26 1.55
C GLN A 52 -5.31 11.89 2.04
N ALA A 53 -6.38 11.11 2.19
CA ALA A 53 -7.66 11.59 2.72
C ALA A 53 -7.55 11.97 4.20
N GLU A 54 -6.75 11.26 5.00
CA GLU A 54 -6.43 11.64 6.37
C GLU A 54 -5.69 12.98 6.46
N GLN A 55 -4.67 13.14 5.61
CA GLN A 55 -3.79 14.31 5.63
C GLN A 55 -4.38 15.55 4.95
N LYS A 56 -5.20 15.35 3.93
CA LYS A 56 -5.67 16.41 3.01
C LYS A 56 -7.13 16.23 2.60
N GLY A 57 -7.97 15.63 3.44
CA GLY A 57 -9.35 15.28 3.09
C GLY A 57 -10.12 16.40 2.41
N GLU A 58 -10.08 17.61 2.96
CA GLU A 58 -10.78 18.77 2.41
C GLU A 58 -10.34 19.20 1.00
N LYS A 59 -9.20 18.69 0.51
CA LYS A 59 -8.68 18.96 -0.83
C LYS A 59 -9.26 18.06 -1.90
N TYR A 60 -9.89 16.94 -1.50
CA TYR A 60 -10.51 15.99 -2.40
C TYR A 60 -12.04 16.04 -2.28
N SER A 61 -12.73 15.89 -3.42
CA SER A 61 -14.21 15.85 -3.43
C SER A 61 -14.77 14.52 -2.95
N ALA A 62 -14.01 13.44 -3.13
CA ALA A 62 -14.37 12.09 -2.72
C ALA A 62 -13.13 11.18 -2.70
N LEU A 63 -13.26 10.05 -1.99
CA LEU A 63 -12.30 8.95 -1.93
C LEU A 63 -12.91 7.70 -2.56
N ILE A 64 -12.14 7.00 -3.40
CA ILE A 64 -12.46 5.66 -3.89
C ILE A 64 -11.29 4.73 -3.53
N SER A 65 -11.55 3.77 -2.66
CA SER A 65 -10.55 2.81 -2.17
C SER A 65 -10.93 1.40 -2.61
N ILE A 66 -10.10 0.79 -3.46
CA ILE A 66 -10.35 -0.52 -4.06
C ILE A 66 -9.31 -1.50 -3.52
N ALA A 67 -9.76 -2.56 -2.84
CA ALA A 67 -8.90 -3.61 -2.27
C ALA A 67 -7.77 -3.04 -1.40
N ALA A 68 -8.06 -2.13 -0.47
CA ALA A 68 -7.06 -1.57 0.43
C ALA A 68 -6.54 -2.64 1.41
N PRO A 69 -5.22 -2.85 1.51
CA PRO A 69 -4.63 -4.00 2.19
C PRO A 69 -4.46 -3.78 3.71
N LEU A 70 -5.52 -3.33 4.40
CA LEU A 70 -5.49 -3.15 5.86
C LEU A 70 -5.23 -4.49 6.56
N ARG A 71 -5.78 -5.58 6.01
CA ARG A 71 -5.49 -6.95 6.42
C ARG A 71 -5.13 -7.78 5.18
N LEU A 72 -4.02 -8.49 5.25
CA LEU A 72 -3.60 -9.43 4.20
C LEU A 72 -4.10 -10.83 4.51
N GLN A 73 -4.35 -11.64 3.46
CA GLN A 73 -4.76 -13.04 3.60
C GLN A 73 -3.61 -13.90 4.15
N ASP A 74 -2.40 -13.69 3.62
CA ASP A 74 -1.24 -14.45 4.04
C ASP A 74 -0.65 -13.90 5.34
N ILE A 75 -0.79 -14.67 6.42
CA ILE A 75 -0.25 -14.32 7.74
C ILE A 75 1.28 -14.12 7.71
N ARG A 76 1.98 -14.79 6.78
CA ARG A 76 3.44 -14.67 6.64
C ARG A 76 3.86 -13.24 6.22
N ALA A 77 2.96 -12.50 5.56
CA ALA A 77 3.21 -11.10 5.21
C ALA A 77 3.50 -10.22 6.44
N TYR A 78 2.91 -10.56 7.60
CA TYR A 78 3.16 -9.83 8.85
C TYR A 78 4.54 -10.13 9.46
N LEU A 79 5.17 -11.24 9.06
CA LEU A 79 6.53 -11.58 9.48
C LEU A 79 7.61 -10.85 8.67
N SER A 80 7.23 -10.16 7.59
CA SER A 80 8.16 -9.42 6.72
C SER A 80 9.05 -8.43 7.48
N GLY A 81 8.54 -7.83 8.56
CA GLY A 81 9.31 -6.95 9.43
C GLY A 81 10.46 -7.66 10.12
N ALA A 82 10.21 -8.84 10.71
CA ALA A 82 11.23 -9.65 11.37
C ALA A 82 12.27 -10.17 10.36
N VAL A 83 11.81 -10.65 9.20
CA VAL A 83 12.71 -11.09 8.11
C VAL A 83 13.57 -9.95 7.61
N ASN A 84 13.01 -8.75 7.46
CA ASN A 84 13.77 -7.57 7.02
C ASN A 84 14.86 -7.16 8.03
N ILE A 85 14.56 -7.24 9.33
CA ILE A 85 15.56 -7.00 10.38
C ILE A 85 16.67 -8.06 10.32
N PHE A 86 16.30 -9.33 10.18
CA PHE A 86 17.24 -10.43 10.06
C PHE A 86 18.16 -10.27 8.84
N ASN A 87 17.59 -9.94 7.67
CA ASN A 87 18.35 -9.62 6.47
C ASN A 87 19.37 -8.49 6.72
N THR A 88 18.95 -7.41 7.39
CA THR A 88 19.86 -6.29 7.71
C THR A 88 21.03 -6.73 8.59
N ILE A 89 20.79 -7.64 9.53
CA ILE A 89 21.86 -8.19 10.38
C ILE A 89 22.83 -9.04 9.54
N LEU A 90 22.31 -9.92 8.67
CA LEU A 90 23.11 -10.75 7.78
C LEU A 90 23.96 -9.92 6.82
N GLU A 91 23.41 -8.82 6.28
CA GLU A 91 24.16 -7.90 5.44
C GLU A 91 25.32 -7.23 6.17
N LYS A 92 25.11 -6.78 7.43
CA LYS A 92 26.16 -6.21 8.27
C LYS A 92 27.26 -7.21 8.60
N LEU A 93 26.92 -8.51 8.65
CA LEU A 93 27.88 -9.59 8.86
C LEU A 93 28.52 -10.10 7.55
N ASN A 94 28.29 -9.42 6.42
CA ASN A 94 28.72 -9.84 5.07
C ASN A 94 28.20 -11.23 4.62
N LEU A 95 27.05 -11.65 5.15
CA LEU A 95 26.38 -12.92 4.84
C LEU A 95 25.20 -12.75 3.87
N LYS A 96 25.33 -11.87 2.87
CA LYS A 96 24.27 -11.55 1.89
C LYS A 96 23.69 -12.75 1.15
N LYS A 97 24.44 -13.84 0.98
CA LYS A 97 23.92 -15.07 0.34
C LYS A 97 22.83 -15.78 1.14
N SER A 98 22.67 -15.43 2.40
CA SER A 98 21.69 -16.05 3.32
C SER A 98 20.46 -15.16 3.53
N THR A 99 20.32 -14.01 2.84
CA THR A 99 19.17 -13.14 2.96
C THR A 99 17.96 -13.69 2.19
N VAL A 100 16.76 -13.45 2.73
CA VAL A 100 15.47 -13.73 2.06
C VAL A 100 14.91 -12.43 1.52
N ASP A 101 15.31 -12.07 0.32
CA ASP A 101 14.95 -10.78 -0.28
C ASP A 101 13.59 -10.79 -0.96
N PHE A 102 13.15 -11.96 -1.42
CA PHE A 102 11.92 -12.12 -2.20
C PHE A 102 11.08 -13.31 -1.74
N ILE A 103 9.78 -13.17 -1.83
CA ILE A 103 8.80 -14.24 -1.68
C ILE A 103 8.23 -14.56 -3.06
N PRO A 104 8.18 -15.83 -3.49
CA PRO A 104 7.53 -16.22 -4.73
C PRO A 104 6.08 -15.73 -4.77
N ASN A 105 5.67 -15.24 -5.91
CA ASN A 105 4.31 -14.84 -6.21
C ASN A 105 3.85 -15.58 -7.46
N ALA A 106 2.63 -16.13 -7.45
CA ALA A 106 2.01 -16.79 -8.59
C ALA A 106 0.77 -16.00 -9.01
N PRO A 107 0.95 -14.85 -9.68
CA PRO A 107 -0.18 -14.03 -10.08
C PRO A 107 -0.98 -14.69 -11.20
N GLU A 108 -2.30 -14.46 -11.21
CA GLU A 108 -3.17 -14.91 -12.32
C GLU A 108 -2.77 -14.30 -13.66
N ASN A 109 -2.23 -13.08 -13.65
CA ASN A 109 -1.72 -12.40 -14.82
C ASN A 109 -0.23 -12.03 -14.63
N PRO A 110 0.70 -12.90 -15.09
CA PRO A 110 2.13 -12.69 -14.92
C PRO A 110 2.70 -11.54 -15.79
N ASP A 111 1.96 -11.09 -16.81
CA ASP A 111 2.43 -10.03 -17.70
C ASP A 111 2.36 -8.64 -17.06
N ILE A 112 1.47 -8.47 -16.09
CA ILE A 112 1.28 -7.19 -15.40
C ILE A 112 1.65 -7.24 -13.92
N ASN A 113 1.99 -8.40 -13.38
CA ASN A 113 2.36 -8.59 -11.97
C ASN A 113 3.74 -9.21 -11.85
N TYR A 114 4.45 -8.88 -10.80
CA TYR A 114 5.74 -9.49 -10.53
C TYR A 114 5.59 -10.96 -10.09
N SER A 115 6.45 -11.84 -10.60
CA SER A 115 6.51 -13.26 -10.20
C SER A 115 7.09 -13.47 -8.79
N ARG A 116 7.57 -12.41 -8.16
CA ARG A 116 8.09 -12.41 -6.78
C ARG A 116 7.91 -11.04 -6.15
N ASN A 117 7.57 -11.03 -4.87
CA ASN A 117 7.40 -9.82 -4.08
C ASN A 117 8.62 -9.61 -3.17
N PRO A 118 9.21 -8.40 -3.15
CA PRO A 118 10.30 -8.11 -2.21
C PRO A 118 9.75 -8.06 -0.77
N VAL A 119 10.43 -8.74 0.14
CA VAL A 119 10.11 -8.74 1.58
C VAL A 119 10.09 -7.32 2.13
N HIS A 120 11.05 -6.49 1.71
CA HIS A 120 11.11 -5.09 2.08
C HIS A 120 9.84 -4.33 1.64
N GLY A 121 9.37 -4.53 0.41
CA GLY A 121 8.15 -3.88 -0.09
C GLY A 121 6.90 -4.26 0.72
N ILE A 122 6.77 -5.54 1.09
CA ILE A 122 5.67 -6.01 1.96
C ILE A 122 5.76 -5.35 3.34
N ASN A 123 6.97 -5.24 3.90
CA ASN A 123 7.19 -4.56 5.18
C ASN A 123 6.83 -3.07 5.10
N GLU A 124 7.18 -2.38 4.02
CA GLU A 124 6.81 -0.98 3.81
C GLU A 124 5.29 -0.79 3.66
N LEU A 125 4.60 -1.73 3.00
CA LEU A 125 3.14 -1.76 2.94
C LEU A 125 2.52 -1.91 4.34
N ASN A 126 3.03 -2.83 5.14
CA ASN A 126 2.58 -3.02 6.53
C ASN A 126 2.81 -1.77 7.39
N LYS A 127 3.94 -1.07 7.20
CA LYS A 127 4.20 0.22 7.88
C LYS A 127 3.18 1.28 7.48
N LEU A 128 2.87 1.38 6.19
CA LEU A 128 1.85 2.29 5.68
C LEU A 128 0.50 2.02 6.34
N MET A 129 0.06 0.77 6.39
CA MET A 129 -1.22 0.40 7.00
C MET A 129 -1.28 0.67 8.51
N LYS A 130 -0.17 0.47 9.23
CA LYS A 130 -0.07 0.82 10.66
C LYS A 130 -0.20 2.33 10.93
N ILE A 131 0.13 3.18 9.95
CA ILE A 131 -0.05 4.63 10.04
C ILE A 131 -1.50 5.00 9.74
N VAL A 132 -2.10 4.39 8.72
CA VAL A 132 -3.46 4.65 8.26
C VAL A 132 -4.51 4.18 9.27
N GLU A 133 -4.41 2.96 9.77
CA GLU A 133 -5.43 2.31 10.58
C GLU A 133 -5.93 3.15 11.77
N PRO A 134 -5.07 3.72 12.62
CA PRO A 134 -5.52 4.48 13.80
C PRO A 134 -6.15 5.84 13.45
N ASN A 135 -5.99 6.32 12.23
CA ASN A 135 -6.40 7.65 11.80
C ASN A 135 -7.62 7.66 10.85
N LEU A 136 -8.21 6.49 10.56
CA LEU A 136 -9.36 6.37 9.66
C LEU A 136 -10.53 7.31 10.03
N SER A 137 -10.75 7.56 11.32
CA SER A 137 -11.82 8.46 11.80
C SER A 137 -11.62 9.92 11.42
N SER A 138 -10.43 10.31 10.96
CA SER A 138 -10.18 11.66 10.43
C SER A 138 -10.70 11.86 9.01
N ILE A 139 -11.02 10.78 8.30
CA ILE A 139 -11.59 10.83 6.94
C ILE A 139 -13.07 11.18 7.03
N LYS A 140 -13.43 12.36 6.51
CA LYS A 140 -14.81 12.90 6.55
C LYS A 140 -15.37 13.20 5.16
N ILE A 141 -14.62 12.95 4.11
CA ILE A 141 -15.08 13.14 2.73
C ILE A 141 -15.89 11.95 2.25
N PRO A 142 -16.83 12.12 1.31
CA PRO A 142 -17.58 11.02 0.71
C PRO A 142 -16.64 9.91 0.25
N SER A 143 -16.88 8.68 0.71
CA SER A 143 -15.96 7.56 0.52
C SER A 143 -16.66 6.34 -0.05
N LEU A 144 -16.09 5.76 -1.12
CA LEU A 144 -16.52 4.48 -1.70
C LEU A 144 -15.45 3.42 -1.45
N ILE A 145 -15.82 2.37 -0.73
CA ILE A 145 -14.93 1.24 -0.43
C ILE A 145 -15.37 0.03 -1.26
N ILE A 146 -14.47 -0.49 -2.08
CA ILE A 146 -14.72 -1.63 -2.97
C ILE A 146 -13.79 -2.78 -2.60
N GLN A 147 -14.35 -3.98 -2.41
CA GLN A 147 -13.58 -5.18 -2.08
C GLN A 147 -14.25 -6.44 -2.64
N ALA A 148 -13.50 -7.26 -3.33
CA ALA A 148 -13.95 -8.58 -3.75
C ALA A 148 -14.02 -9.54 -2.56
N LYS A 149 -15.09 -10.33 -2.44
CA LYS A 149 -15.23 -11.35 -1.38
C LYS A 149 -14.20 -12.47 -1.51
N GLY A 150 -13.79 -12.80 -2.73
CA GLY A 150 -12.82 -13.85 -3.05
C GLY A 150 -11.43 -13.32 -3.35
N ASP A 151 -11.06 -12.15 -2.86
CA ASP A 151 -9.72 -11.59 -3.08
C ASP A 151 -8.65 -12.50 -2.47
N PRO A 152 -7.69 -13.01 -3.26
CA PRO A 152 -6.67 -13.94 -2.75
C PRO A 152 -5.57 -13.25 -1.94
N VAL A 153 -5.47 -11.94 -2.00
CA VAL A 153 -4.36 -11.16 -1.41
C VAL A 153 -4.84 -10.34 -0.22
N VAL A 154 -5.92 -9.59 -0.40
CA VAL A 154 -6.46 -8.71 0.62
C VAL A 154 -7.64 -9.39 1.33
N ASN A 155 -7.56 -9.48 2.65
CA ASN A 155 -8.67 -10.04 3.43
C ASN A 155 -9.88 -9.12 3.35
N PRO A 156 -11.08 -9.60 2.96
CA PRO A 156 -12.30 -8.79 2.85
C PRO A 156 -12.70 -8.05 4.13
N LYS A 157 -12.24 -8.49 5.29
CA LYS A 157 -12.41 -7.76 6.56
C LYS A 157 -11.83 -6.35 6.50
N SER A 158 -10.80 -6.12 5.67
CA SER A 158 -10.21 -4.79 5.45
C SER A 158 -11.27 -3.74 5.11
N ALA A 159 -12.13 -4.05 4.15
CA ALA A 159 -13.18 -3.12 3.73
C ALA A 159 -14.18 -2.81 4.85
N ILE A 160 -14.54 -3.82 5.64
CA ILE A 160 -15.46 -3.67 6.77
C ILE A 160 -14.83 -2.79 7.87
N GLU A 161 -13.57 -3.02 8.17
CA GLU A 161 -12.84 -2.25 9.19
C GLU A 161 -12.64 -0.79 8.73
N ILE A 162 -12.27 -0.57 7.47
CA ILE A 162 -12.15 0.76 6.89
C ILE A 162 -13.50 1.48 6.92
N TYR A 163 -14.58 0.83 6.45
CA TYR A 163 -15.92 1.42 6.45
C TYR A 163 -16.37 1.83 7.85
N LYS A 164 -16.13 0.99 8.86
CA LYS A 164 -16.48 1.29 10.26
C LYS A 164 -15.58 2.37 10.88
N GLY A 165 -14.35 2.50 10.40
CA GLY A 165 -13.37 3.46 10.91
C GLY A 165 -13.55 4.87 10.36
N ILE A 166 -14.10 5.01 9.15
CA ILE A 166 -14.32 6.30 8.50
C ILE A 166 -15.52 7.02 9.12
N SER A 167 -15.46 8.35 9.21
CA SER A 167 -16.53 9.23 9.74
C SER A 167 -17.28 9.99 8.65
N SER A 168 -17.33 9.45 7.43
CA SER A 168 -18.00 10.08 6.28
C SER A 168 -19.42 9.59 6.09
#